data_45d4f6636394efe22337e94fa4d7d5d9
#
_entry.id   45d4f6636394efe22337e94fa4d7d5d9
#
_cell.length_a   1.000
_cell.length_b   1.000
_cell.length_c   1.000
_cell.angle_alpha   90.00
_cell.angle_beta   90.00
_cell.angle_gamma   90.00
#
_symmetry.space_group_name_H-M   'P 1'
#
loop_
_entity.id
_entity.type
_entity.pdbx_description
1 polymer ?
#
loop_
_entity_poly.entity_id
_entity_poly.type
_entity_poly.pdbx_seq_one_letter_code
_entity_poly.pdbx_strand_id
1 'polypeptide(L)'
;VAVPSNEEHVLYISSGTWSLMGTELKEADCGTEAMQHNFTNEGGYNRRYRFLKNIMGLWMIQSVRKEIAEEVSFGTICEMASKCRISSIVDANDDRFLAPENMTAEVQKACEESGQQVPQGIAEIAAVIYNSLAVCYAKTLKELEEQTGCQYRKIHVVGGGANAGYLNRLTAEKTGRTVLAGPTEAT
;
A
#
# COMPACT_ATOMS: atom_id res chain seq x y z
N VAL A 1 15.80 2.25 -3.89
CA VAL A 1 14.73 1.74 -4.77
C VAL A 1 15.07 2.13 -6.20
N ALA A 2 15.27 1.14 -7.06
CA ALA A 2 15.51 1.39 -8.48
C ALA A 2 14.16 1.43 -9.22
N VAL A 3 13.71 2.63 -9.58
CA VAL A 3 12.51 2.81 -10.41
C VAL A 3 12.95 3.06 -11.84
N PRO A 4 12.51 2.27 -12.82
CA PRO A 4 12.90 2.44 -14.23
C PRO A 4 12.15 3.63 -14.85
N SER A 5 12.55 4.84 -14.51
CA SER A 5 11.97 6.08 -15.03
C SER A 5 13.02 7.16 -15.22
N ASN A 6 12.90 7.91 -16.29
CA ASN A 6 13.69 9.11 -16.56
C ASN A 6 12.89 10.40 -16.28
N GLU A 7 11.72 10.31 -15.66
CA GLU A 7 10.91 11.46 -15.29
C GLU A 7 11.53 12.19 -14.09
N GLU A 8 11.44 13.51 -14.04
CA GLU A 8 12.03 14.31 -12.95
C GLU A 8 11.30 14.09 -11.62
N HIS A 9 9.99 13.86 -11.67
CA HIS A 9 9.15 13.61 -10.50
C HIS A 9 8.50 12.24 -10.62
N VAL A 10 9.11 11.25 -9.98
CA VAL A 10 8.64 9.87 -9.97
C VAL A 10 7.96 9.56 -8.65
N LEU A 11 6.70 9.12 -8.73
CA LEU A 11 6.01 8.55 -7.60
C LEU A 11 6.16 7.02 -7.63
N TYR A 12 6.58 6.45 -6.53
CA TYR A 12 6.75 5.01 -6.41
C TYR A 12 6.09 4.42 -5.17
N ILE A 13 5.76 3.15 -5.23
CA ILE A 13 5.41 2.31 -4.09
C ILE A 13 6.40 1.13 -4.10
N SER A 14 7.29 1.10 -3.12
CA SER A 14 8.09 -0.08 -2.84
C SER A 14 7.25 -1.02 -1.98
N SER A 15 6.59 -1.98 -2.64
CA SER A 15 5.57 -2.84 -2.03
C SER A 15 6.17 -4.18 -1.61
N GLY A 16 6.34 -4.34 -0.33
CA GLY A 16 6.79 -5.55 0.34
C GLY A 16 5.96 -5.81 1.58
N THR A 17 6.56 -6.34 2.64
CA THR A 17 5.94 -6.47 3.96
C THR A 17 5.39 -5.12 4.41
N TRP A 18 6.17 -4.06 4.26
CA TRP A 18 5.74 -2.66 4.31
C TRP A 18 5.59 -2.12 2.90
N SER A 19 4.76 -1.09 2.73
CA SER A 19 4.70 -0.29 1.52
C SER A 19 5.30 1.08 1.80
N LEU A 20 6.38 1.41 1.09
CA LEU A 20 7.01 2.72 1.14
C LEU A 20 6.53 3.51 -0.07
N MET A 21 5.65 4.48 0.15
CA MET A 21 5.12 5.33 -0.92
C MET A 21 5.74 6.70 -0.85
N GLY A 22 6.37 7.14 -1.95
CA GLY A 22 7.10 8.41 -1.95
C GLY A 22 7.66 8.83 -3.29
N THR A 23 8.44 9.91 -3.21
CA THR A 23 9.12 10.54 -4.35
C THR A 23 10.54 10.95 -3.96
N GLU A 24 11.32 11.43 -4.93
CA GLU A 24 12.63 12.01 -4.66
C GLU A 24 12.57 13.53 -4.63
N LEU A 25 13.20 14.13 -3.61
CA LEU A 25 13.39 15.56 -3.47
C LEU A 25 14.88 15.93 -3.54
N LYS A 26 15.18 17.16 -4.00
CA LYS A 26 16.55 17.72 -3.99
C LYS A 26 16.97 18.13 -2.58
N GLU A 27 16.02 18.57 -1.78
CA GLU A 27 16.20 19.00 -0.38
C GLU A 27 15.22 18.25 0.52
N ALA A 28 15.62 18.02 1.77
CA ALA A 28 14.75 17.37 2.74
C ALA A 28 13.58 18.30 3.13
N ASP A 29 12.38 17.76 3.15
CA ASP A 29 11.21 18.45 3.72
C ASP A 29 11.06 18.07 5.20
N CYS A 30 11.44 19.00 6.09
CA CYS A 30 11.32 18.87 7.54
C CYS A 30 10.20 19.76 8.10
N GLY A 31 9.25 20.16 7.28
CA GLY A 31 8.12 21.00 7.66
C GLY A 31 7.17 20.33 8.64
N THR A 32 6.39 21.15 9.34
CA THR A 32 5.40 20.66 10.31
C THR A 32 4.34 19.78 9.67
N GLU A 33 3.94 20.10 8.45
CA GLU A 33 2.94 19.33 7.71
C GLU A 33 3.47 17.94 7.33
N ALA A 34 4.74 17.85 6.86
CA ALA A 34 5.38 16.56 6.57
C ALA A 34 5.42 15.68 7.83
N MET A 35 5.74 16.27 8.99
CA MET A 35 5.72 15.56 10.27
C MET A 35 4.31 15.11 10.68
N GLN A 36 3.29 15.96 10.53
CA GLN A 36 1.90 15.62 10.85
C GLN A 36 1.34 14.49 9.99
N HIS A 37 1.80 14.40 8.75
CA HIS A 37 1.43 13.33 7.82
C HIS A 37 2.34 12.11 7.90
N ASN A 38 3.29 12.06 8.85
CA ASN A 38 4.24 10.95 9.04
C ASN A 38 5.12 10.69 7.81
N PHE A 39 5.51 11.73 7.08
CA PHE A 39 6.52 11.61 6.04
C PHE A 39 7.92 11.64 6.64
N THR A 40 8.82 10.87 6.04
CA THR A 40 10.23 10.79 6.40
C THR A 40 11.11 11.15 5.21
N ASN A 41 12.33 11.60 5.53
CA ASN A 41 13.39 11.84 4.55
C ASN A 41 14.48 10.80 4.73
N GLU A 42 14.72 10.00 3.72
CA GLU A 42 15.82 9.05 3.71
C GLU A 42 16.87 9.45 2.68
N GLY A 43 18.15 9.27 3.00
CA GLY A 43 19.23 9.53 2.05
C GLY A 43 19.09 8.67 0.80
N GLY A 44 19.08 9.30 -0.37
CA GLY A 44 18.99 8.66 -1.67
C GLY A 44 20.29 8.76 -2.48
N TYR A 45 20.22 8.32 -3.73
CA TYR A 45 21.32 8.43 -4.67
C TYR A 45 21.56 9.91 -5.06
N ASN A 46 22.79 10.26 -5.41
CA ASN A 46 23.16 11.58 -5.94
C ASN A 46 22.79 12.77 -5.04
N ARG A 47 22.90 12.62 -3.72
CA ARG A 47 22.55 13.61 -2.70
C ARG A 47 21.10 14.06 -2.74
N ARG A 48 20.19 13.21 -3.23
CA ARG A 48 18.74 13.41 -3.15
C ARG A 48 18.19 12.76 -1.88
N TYR A 49 16.98 13.11 -1.55
CA TYR A 49 16.23 12.53 -0.44
C TYR A 49 15.05 11.75 -0.97
N ARG A 50 14.82 10.56 -0.43
CA ARG A 50 13.57 9.83 -0.62
C ARG A 50 12.59 10.37 0.42
N PHE A 51 11.64 11.15 -0.04
CA PHE A 51 10.55 11.67 0.78
C PHE A 51 9.38 10.68 0.67
N LEU A 52 9.11 9.98 1.76
CA LEU A 52 8.20 8.85 1.73
C LEU A 52 7.42 8.68 3.04
N LYS A 53 6.34 7.91 2.92
CA LYS A 53 5.52 7.46 4.03
C LYS A 53 5.54 5.95 4.11
N ASN A 54 5.72 5.42 5.33
CA ASN A 54 5.54 4.02 5.62
C ASN A 54 4.04 3.72 5.77
N ILE A 55 3.56 2.74 5.02
CA ILE A 55 2.20 2.24 5.06
C ILE A 55 2.26 0.76 5.39
N MET A 56 1.35 0.28 6.23
CA MET A 56 1.18 -1.16 6.39
C MET A 56 0.99 -1.79 5.00
N GLY A 57 1.86 -2.71 4.66
CA GLY A 57 1.89 -3.28 3.31
C GLY A 57 1.28 -4.67 3.24
N LEU A 58 1.98 -5.56 2.54
CA LEU A 58 1.52 -6.95 2.37
C LEU A 58 1.65 -7.79 3.66
N TRP A 59 2.17 -7.23 4.76
CA TRP A 59 2.21 -7.88 6.07
C TRP A 59 0.84 -8.43 6.48
N MET A 60 -0.23 -7.64 6.29
CA MET A 60 -1.57 -8.07 6.65
C MET A 60 -1.99 -9.33 5.89
N ILE A 61 -1.81 -9.36 4.57
CA ILE A 61 -2.17 -10.55 3.77
C ILE A 61 -1.21 -11.73 3.99
N GLN A 62 0.06 -11.46 4.29
CA GLN A 62 1.02 -12.50 4.66
C GLN A 62 0.62 -13.20 5.96
N SER A 63 0.19 -12.42 6.97
CA SER A 63 -0.28 -12.93 8.25
C SER A 63 -1.56 -13.75 8.11
N VAL A 64 -2.57 -13.19 7.44
CA VAL A 64 -3.84 -13.90 7.18
C VAL A 64 -3.61 -15.20 6.42
N ARG A 65 -2.75 -15.18 5.37
CA ARG A 65 -2.40 -16.39 4.64
C ARG A 65 -1.82 -17.47 5.57
N LYS A 66 -0.87 -17.09 6.43
CA LYS A 66 -0.25 -18.02 7.40
C LYS A 66 -1.25 -18.59 8.39
N GLU A 67 -2.25 -17.79 8.79
CA GLU A 67 -3.26 -18.20 9.78
C GLU A 67 -4.31 -19.17 9.21
N ILE A 68 -4.81 -18.93 8.01
CA ILE A 68 -6.00 -19.64 7.50
C ILE A 68 -5.88 -20.19 6.07
N ALA A 69 -4.77 -19.97 5.37
CA ALA A 69 -4.63 -20.35 3.97
C ALA A 69 -3.18 -20.62 3.55
N GLU A 70 -2.36 -21.21 4.41
CA GLU A 70 -0.91 -21.37 4.21
C GLU A 70 -0.58 -22.10 2.89
N GLU A 71 -1.38 -23.08 2.49
CA GLU A 71 -1.21 -23.85 1.26
C GLU A 71 -1.63 -23.09 -0.02
N VAL A 72 -2.31 -21.94 0.11
CA VAL A 72 -2.79 -21.18 -1.03
C VAL A 72 -1.74 -20.16 -1.46
N SER A 73 -1.43 -20.09 -2.75
CA SER A 73 -0.48 -19.10 -3.26
C SER A 73 -1.02 -17.67 -3.17
N PHE A 74 -0.13 -16.68 -3.05
CA PHE A 74 -0.54 -15.26 -3.06
C PHE A 74 -1.26 -14.87 -4.36
N GLY A 75 -0.85 -15.43 -5.50
CA GLY A 75 -1.53 -15.21 -6.78
C GLY A 75 -2.97 -15.71 -6.77
N THR A 76 -3.19 -16.91 -6.23
CA THR A 76 -4.53 -17.48 -6.07
C THR A 76 -5.40 -16.67 -5.11
N ILE A 77 -4.85 -16.23 -3.97
CA ILE A 77 -5.56 -15.36 -3.02
C ILE A 77 -5.97 -14.04 -3.71
N CYS A 78 -5.06 -13.44 -4.45
CA CYS A 78 -5.30 -12.21 -5.20
C CYS A 78 -6.42 -12.39 -6.23
N GLU A 79 -6.43 -13.51 -6.95
CA GLU A 79 -7.49 -13.84 -7.89
C GLU A 79 -8.84 -14.08 -7.19
N MET A 80 -8.87 -14.83 -6.10
CA MET A 80 -10.09 -15.06 -5.31
C MET A 80 -10.66 -13.75 -4.79
N ALA A 81 -9.82 -12.88 -4.20
CA ALA A 81 -10.21 -11.56 -3.71
C ALA A 81 -10.83 -10.70 -4.83
N SER A 82 -10.28 -10.77 -6.04
CA SER A 82 -10.76 -9.99 -7.19
C SER A 82 -12.19 -10.35 -7.64
N LYS A 83 -12.71 -11.50 -7.25
CA LYS A 83 -14.04 -11.99 -7.55
C LYS A 83 -15.07 -11.67 -6.45
N CYS A 84 -14.60 -11.20 -5.28
CA CYS A 84 -15.46 -10.83 -4.16
C CYS A 84 -16.12 -9.48 -4.40
N ARG A 85 -17.33 -9.31 -3.86
CA ARG A 85 -18.11 -8.06 -3.93
C ARG A 85 -18.17 -7.30 -2.61
N ILE A 86 -17.36 -7.71 -1.62
CA ILE A 86 -17.30 -7.02 -0.33
C ILE A 86 -16.67 -5.65 -0.51
N SER A 87 -17.30 -4.62 0.08
CA SER A 87 -16.85 -3.22 -0.01
C SER A 87 -16.27 -2.69 1.30
N SER A 88 -16.24 -3.52 2.34
CA SER A 88 -15.70 -3.14 3.65
C SER A 88 -14.22 -2.77 3.52
N ILE A 89 -13.84 -1.78 4.32
CA ILE A 89 -12.47 -1.28 4.43
C ILE A 89 -12.11 -1.06 5.89
N VAL A 90 -10.83 -1.16 6.21
CA VAL A 90 -10.26 -0.83 7.51
C VAL A 90 -9.16 0.21 7.35
N ASP A 91 -8.80 0.93 8.41
CA ASP A 91 -7.60 1.76 8.36
C ASP A 91 -6.37 0.85 8.42
N ALA A 92 -5.70 0.67 7.29
CA ALA A 92 -4.51 -0.19 7.22
C ALA A 92 -3.35 0.28 8.12
N ASN A 93 -3.35 1.53 8.57
CA ASN A 93 -2.33 2.08 9.47
C ASN A 93 -2.76 2.07 10.95
N ASP A 94 -3.88 1.46 11.29
CA ASP A 94 -4.29 1.29 12.70
C ASP A 94 -3.28 0.39 13.41
N ASP A 95 -2.85 0.79 14.60
CA ASP A 95 -1.85 0.10 15.43
C ASP A 95 -2.25 -1.35 15.76
N ARG A 96 -3.56 -1.67 15.72
CA ARG A 96 -4.06 -3.04 15.89
C ARG A 96 -3.47 -4.04 14.89
N PHE A 97 -3.05 -3.57 13.70
CA PHE A 97 -2.49 -4.42 12.65
C PHE A 97 -0.96 -4.54 12.67
N LEU A 98 -0.28 -3.83 13.58
CA LEU A 98 1.19 -3.87 13.68
C LEU A 98 1.72 -5.24 14.08
N ALA A 99 1.16 -5.83 15.12
CA ALA A 99 1.59 -7.14 15.63
C ALA A 99 0.43 -7.84 16.36
N PRO A 100 -0.70 -8.12 15.71
CA PRO A 100 -1.80 -8.81 16.35
C PRO A 100 -1.45 -10.29 16.57
N GLU A 101 -2.03 -10.89 17.60
CA GLU A 101 -1.97 -12.35 17.79
C GLU A 101 -2.69 -13.10 16.67
N ASN A 102 -3.76 -12.51 16.12
CA ASN A 102 -4.53 -13.04 15.00
C ASN A 102 -5.01 -11.91 14.08
N MET A 103 -4.37 -11.76 12.94
CA MET A 103 -4.68 -10.72 11.97
C MET A 103 -6.09 -10.87 11.38
N THR A 104 -6.49 -12.12 11.12
CA THR A 104 -7.83 -12.44 10.58
C THR A 104 -8.92 -11.92 11.51
N ALA A 105 -8.80 -12.21 12.81
CA ALA A 105 -9.76 -11.75 13.81
C ALA A 105 -9.78 -10.24 13.95
N GLU A 106 -8.62 -9.57 13.89
CA GLU A 106 -8.56 -8.11 14.00
C GLU A 106 -9.18 -7.42 12.79
N VAL A 107 -9.01 -7.94 11.57
CA VAL A 107 -9.68 -7.40 10.37
C VAL A 107 -11.20 -7.56 10.49
N GLN A 108 -11.66 -8.73 10.92
CA GLN A 108 -13.10 -8.99 11.12
C GLN A 108 -13.69 -8.06 12.18
N LYS A 109 -13.02 -7.92 13.32
CA LYS A 109 -13.43 -7.06 14.42
C LYS A 109 -13.47 -5.58 14.01
N ALA A 110 -12.50 -5.11 13.26
CA ALA A 110 -12.49 -3.74 12.76
C ALA A 110 -13.68 -3.45 11.82
N CYS A 111 -14.06 -4.41 10.98
CA CYS A 111 -15.27 -4.29 10.15
C CYS A 111 -16.55 -4.30 11.00
N GLU A 112 -16.64 -5.16 12.00
CA GLU A 112 -17.79 -5.24 12.92
C GLU A 112 -17.95 -3.93 13.71
N GLU A 113 -16.88 -3.43 14.31
CA GLU A 113 -16.87 -2.18 15.09
C GLU A 113 -17.28 -0.97 14.26
N SER A 114 -16.97 -0.97 12.97
CA SER A 114 -17.38 0.10 12.05
C SER A 114 -18.76 -0.12 11.40
N GLY A 115 -19.50 -1.17 11.80
CA GLY A 115 -20.82 -1.50 11.27
C GLY A 115 -20.81 -1.93 9.80
N GLN A 116 -19.68 -2.40 9.29
CA GLN A 116 -19.52 -2.89 7.93
C GLN A 116 -19.77 -4.40 7.85
N GLN A 117 -19.92 -4.91 6.63
CA GLN A 117 -19.96 -6.36 6.42
C GLN A 117 -18.69 -7.02 6.92
N VAL A 118 -18.83 -8.01 7.80
CA VAL A 118 -17.71 -8.80 8.34
C VAL A 118 -17.25 -9.82 7.29
N PRO A 119 -15.99 -9.76 6.83
CA PRO A 119 -15.50 -10.66 5.80
C PRO A 119 -15.35 -12.10 6.32
N GLN A 120 -15.65 -13.08 5.44
CA GLN A 120 -15.56 -14.50 5.76
C GLN A 120 -14.58 -15.22 4.84
N GLY A 121 -13.67 -16.00 5.44
CA GLY A 121 -12.66 -16.76 4.72
C GLY A 121 -11.64 -15.88 3.99
N ILE A 122 -10.65 -16.56 3.40
CA ILE A 122 -9.46 -15.88 2.83
C ILE A 122 -9.81 -14.90 1.70
N ALA A 123 -10.81 -15.20 0.87
CA ALA A 123 -11.13 -14.39 -0.29
C ALA A 123 -11.68 -13.02 0.09
N GLU A 124 -12.66 -12.97 1.00
CA GLU A 124 -13.26 -11.70 1.44
C GLU A 124 -12.31 -10.90 2.33
N ILE A 125 -11.58 -11.56 3.24
CA ILE A 125 -10.58 -10.90 4.08
C ILE A 125 -9.49 -10.27 3.23
N ALA A 126 -8.97 -10.99 2.24
CA ALA A 126 -8.01 -10.46 1.30
C ALA A 126 -8.57 -9.28 0.48
N ALA A 127 -9.84 -9.35 0.05
CA ALA A 127 -10.49 -8.26 -0.65
C ALA A 127 -10.59 -7.00 0.22
N VAL A 128 -10.96 -7.12 1.50
CA VAL A 128 -10.97 -6.02 2.46
C VAL A 128 -9.57 -5.41 2.61
N ILE A 129 -8.55 -6.23 2.80
CA ILE A 129 -7.15 -5.77 2.95
C ILE A 129 -6.69 -5.01 1.70
N TYR A 130 -6.89 -5.57 0.50
CA TYR A 130 -6.46 -4.92 -0.74
C TYR A 130 -7.23 -3.63 -1.01
N ASN A 131 -8.54 -3.57 -0.75
CA ASN A 131 -9.31 -2.34 -0.83
C ASN A 131 -8.79 -1.27 0.15
N SER A 132 -8.50 -1.66 1.38
CA SER A 132 -7.98 -0.78 2.44
C SER A 132 -6.62 -0.19 2.06
N LEU A 133 -5.71 -1.01 1.55
CA LEU A 133 -4.40 -0.56 1.08
C LEU A 133 -4.54 0.42 -0.09
N ALA A 134 -5.40 0.13 -1.06
CA ALA A 134 -5.61 1.02 -2.21
C ALA A 134 -6.20 2.37 -1.79
N VAL A 135 -7.10 2.41 -0.81
CA VAL A 135 -7.64 3.65 -0.23
C VAL A 135 -6.53 4.42 0.49
N CYS A 136 -5.69 3.73 1.26
CA CYS A 136 -4.54 4.34 1.93
C CYS A 136 -3.54 4.95 0.93
N TYR A 137 -3.25 4.25 -0.18
CA TYR A 137 -2.39 4.79 -1.24
C TYR A 137 -2.99 6.03 -1.91
N ALA A 138 -4.32 6.04 -2.14
CA ALA A 138 -4.99 7.20 -2.71
C ALA A 138 -4.94 8.43 -1.78
N LYS A 139 -5.07 8.22 -0.46
CA LYS A 139 -4.91 9.27 0.55
C LYS A 139 -3.48 9.80 0.56
N THR A 140 -2.50 8.90 0.60
CA THR A 140 -1.07 9.27 0.61
C THR A 140 -0.64 10.00 -0.68
N LEU A 141 -1.21 9.64 -1.83
CA LEU A 141 -0.99 10.38 -3.08
C LEU A 141 -1.40 11.84 -2.94
N LYS A 142 -2.59 12.12 -2.41
CA LYS A 142 -3.07 13.49 -2.20
C LYS A 142 -2.17 14.27 -1.26
N GLU A 143 -1.81 13.67 -0.14
CA GLU A 143 -0.88 14.26 0.82
C GLU A 143 0.48 14.59 0.18
N LEU A 144 1.02 13.71 -0.67
CA LEU A 144 2.26 13.95 -1.42
C LEU A 144 2.11 15.08 -2.44
N GLU A 145 1.00 15.12 -3.18
CA GLU A 145 0.73 16.19 -4.15
C GLU A 145 0.60 17.55 -3.46
N GLU A 146 -0.04 17.61 -2.29
CA GLU A 146 -0.16 18.82 -1.48
C GLU A 146 1.20 19.28 -0.94
N GLN A 147 2.01 18.37 -0.38
CA GLN A 147 3.32 18.68 0.18
C GLN A 147 4.33 19.12 -0.89
N THR A 148 4.37 18.44 -2.01
CA THR A 148 5.38 18.67 -3.04
C THR A 148 4.97 19.74 -4.08
N GLY A 149 3.70 20.08 -4.15
CA GLY A 149 3.13 20.91 -5.23
C GLY A 149 3.18 20.23 -6.60
N CYS A 150 3.55 18.96 -6.68
CA CYS A 150 3.67 18.20 -7.92
C CYS A 150 2.42 17.37 -8.16
N GLN A 151 2.04 17.20 -9.43
CA GLN A 151 1.01 16.27 -9.83
C GLN A 151 1.62 15.03 -10.46
N TYR A 152 1.31 13.85 -9.92
CA TYR A 152 1.86 12.60 -10.41
C TYR A 152 0.84 11.91 -11.32
N ARG A 153 1.25 11.59 -12.54
CA ARG A 153 0.40 10.90 -13.52
C ARG A 153 0.52 9.39 -13.46
N LYS A 154 1.63 8.90 -12.94
CA LYS A 154 1.98 7.48 -12.88
C LYS A 154 2.46 7.10 -11.49
N ILE A 155 2.19 5.88 -11.09
CA ILE A 155 2.69 5.26 -9.87
C ILE A 155 3.49 4.03 -10.28
N HIS A 156 4.76 4.00 -9.92
CA HIS A 156 5.62 2.84 -10.14
C HIS A 156 5.56 1.92 -8.92
N VAL A 157 5.03 0.72 -9.09
CA VAL A 157 5.00 -0.30 -8.04
C VAL A 157 6.15 -1.27 -8.26
N VAL A 158 7.06 -1.33 -7.30
CA VAL A 158 8.24 -2.22 -7.31
C VAL A 158 8.22 -3.17 -6.11
N GLY A 159 9.02 -4.21 -6.16
CA GLY A 159 9.04 -5.26 -5.13
C GLY A 159 7.97 -6.32 -5.32
N GLY A 160 7.78 -7.18 -4.31
CA GLY A 160 6.87 -8.32 -4.37
C GLY A 160 5.42 -7.95 -4.70
N GLY A 161 4.96 -6.77 -4.28
CA GLY A 161 3.62 -6.24 -4.57
C GLY A 161 3.39 -5.92 -6.05
N ALA A 162 4.42 -5.81 -6.88
CA ALA A 162 4.26 -5.68 -8.32
C ALA A 162 3.48 -6.87 -8.91
N ASN A 163 3.54 -8.05 -8.28
CA ASN A 163 2.79 -9.25 -8.66
C ASN A 163 1.34 -9.27 -8.15
N ALA A 164 0.95 -8.34 -7.26
CA ALA A 164 -0.41 -8.27 -6.73
C ALA A 164 -1.35 -7.53 -7.70
N GLY A 165 -1.68 -8.15 -8.82
CA GLY A 165 -2.43 -7.53 -9.92
C GLY A 165 -3.76 -6.92 -9.49
N TYR A 166 -4.49 -7.53 -8.56
CA TYR A 166 -5.73 -6.98 -8.03
C TYR A 166 -5.49 -5.68 -7.24
N LEU A 167 -4.50 -5.67 -6.33
CA LEU A 167 -4.12 -4.46 -5.59
C LEU A 167 -3.69 -3.34 -6.54
N ASN A 168 -2.89 -3.65 -7.55
CA ASN A 168 -2.41 -2.68 -8.53
C ASN A 168 -3.58 -2.07 -9.34
N ARG A 169 -4.57 -2.88 -9.71
CA ARG A 169 -5.80 -2.40 -10.36
C ARG A 169 -6.62 -1.50 -9.44
N LEU A 170 -6.86 -1.92 -8.20
CA LEU A 170 -7.56 -1.10 -7.20
C LEU A 170 -6.83 0.22 -6.95
N THR A 171 -5.50 0.19 -6.90
CA THR A 171 -4.68 1.41 -6.75
C THR A 171 -4.91 2.35 -7.93
N ALA A 172 -4.90 1.85 -9.17
CA ALA A 172 -5.20 2.67 -10.35
C ALA A 172 -6.61 3.26 -10.31
N GLU A 173 -7.61 2.46 -9.92
CA GLU A 173 -9.01 2.89 -9.80
C GLU A 173 -9.20 3.97 -8.73
N LYS A 174 -8.63 3.78 -7.53
CA LYS A 174 -8.77 4.71 -6.40
C LYS A 174 -7.99 6.00 -6.57
N THR A 175 -6.84 5.95 -7.22
CA THR A 175 -5.98 7.12 -7.45
C THR A 175 -6.32 7.86 -8.74
N GLY A 176 -6.95 7.21 -9.70
CA GLY A 176 -7.12 7.72 -11.07
C GLY A 176 -5.79 7.89 -11.82
N ARG A 177 -4.75 7.15 -11.43
CA ARG A 177 -3.41 7.21 -12.01
C ARG A 177 -3.07 5.91 -12.73
N THR A 178 -2.16 6.01 -13.70
CA THR A 178 -1.60 4.81 -14.35
C THR A 178 -0.64 4.13 -13.38
N VAL A 179 -0.88 2.85 -13.10
CA VAL A 179 0.02 2.03 -12.29
C VAL A 179 0.91 1.19 -13.20
N LEU A 180 2.22 1.32 -13.01
CA LEU A 180 3.26 0.56 -13.71
C LEU A 180 3.89 -0.41 -12.71
N ALA A 181 3.63 -1.69 -12.90
CA ALA A 181 4.11 -2.76 -12.02
C ALA A 181 5.40 -3.39 -12.54
N GLY A 182 6.41 -3.41 -11.72
CA GLY A 182 7.74 -3.98 -11.96
C GLY A 182 8.88 -2.98 -11.81
N PRO A 183 10.09 -3.44 -11.56
CA PRO A 183 10.51 -4.83 -11.35
C PRO A 183 10.02 -5.41 -10.01
N THR A 184 10.03 -6.74 -9.91
CA THR A 184 9.62 -7.44 -8.68
C THR A 184 10.69 -7.43 -7.60
N GLU A 185 11.92 -7.17 -7.97
CA GLU A 185 13.05 -6.99 -7.05
C GLU A 185 13.31 -5.49 -6.89
N ALA A 186 13.15 -5.00 -5.67
CA ALA A 186 13.37 -3.60 -5.30
C ALA A 186 14.73 -3.46 -4.59
N THR A 187 15.80 -3.76 -5.30
CA THR A 187 17.17 -3.59 -4.80
C THR A 187 17.71 -2.20 -5.03
#